data_72e08ad5e6ab0cab375a023a762c7f91
#
_entry.id   72e08ad5e6ab0cab375a023a762c7f91
#
_cell.length_a   1.000
_cell.length_b   1.000
_cell.length_c   1.000
_cell.angle_alpha   90.00
_cell.angle_beta   90.00
_cell.angle_gamma   90.00
#
_symmetry.space_group_name_H-M   'P 1'
#
loop_
_entity.id
_entity.type
_entity.pdbx_description
1 polymer ?
#
loop_
_entity_poly.entity_id
_entity_poly.type
_entity_poly.pdbx_seq_one_letter_code
_entity_poly.pdbx_strand_id
1 'polypeptide(L)'
;MLTKNDIKRILSDALRAELARTRQDALSVFEHDNPAALFNALTVAQRSRFEEVAGDMFNQPAKHFSSLENMVNYYYAAFLYYGLINFLTSGTTGAYKKCPHTITMMDEEANGVKAEFAGVKRIVSLVPAHHLYGFTFTVMLPHVLGVETVALPPLPTANWQELLQPGDLVVGFPLFWQYWAENGKEFPPEIHALCATSPLADELIARLYELKLARFTEIYGASETGAIARRHHANESFEVFDFWEIDPNDQIRLKRKSGSRWQVLPDQAEMDSPRRLRPLGRTDYCVQVAGINVYPPHVEEVLSKHPAVKACKVRLMRPEEGFRLKAFIVLNDGYNESHLGIIRTYLSQKLTVHEMPRSFTFGPQLPVNDLGKAQDW
;
A
#
# COMPACT_ATOMS: atom_id res chain seq x y z
N MET A 1 -19.45 0.00 -13.63
CA MET A 1 -19.60 1.35 -13.02
C MET A 1 -19.71 1.19 -11.52
N LEU A 2 -19.03 2.03 -10.73
CA LEU A 2 -19.10 1.95 -9.26
C LEU A 2 -20.50 2.12 -8.73
N THR A 3 -20.82 1.40 -7.66
CA THR A 3 -22.09 1.44 -6.95
C THR A 3 -21.96 2.24 -5.63
N LYS A 4 -23.08 2.55 -5.00
CA LYS A 4 -23.06 3.12 -3.64
C LYS A 4 -22.38 2.21 -2.62
N ASN A 5 -22.51 0.89 -2.79
CA ASN A 5 -21.85 -0.07 -1.91
C ASN A 5 -20.33 -0.03 -2.04
N ASP A 6 -19.81 0.21 -3.24
CA ASP A 6 -18.37 0.39 -3.45
C ASP A 6 -17.86 1.65 -2.73
N ILE A 7 -18.56 2.78 -2.89
CA ILE A 7 -18.22 4.02 -2.18
C ILE A 7 -18.31 3.83 -0.65
N LYS A 8 -19.34 3.12 -0.17
CA LYS A 8 -19.47 2.77 1.25
C LYS A 8 -18.27 1.96 1.75
N ARG A 9 -17.84 0.95 0.97
CA ARG A 9 -16.67 0.12 1.30
C ARG A 9 -15.39 0.95 1.36
N ILE A 10 -15.14 1.77 0.34
CA ILE A 10 -13.97 2.67 0.27
C ILE A 10 -13.91 3.58 1.51
N LEU A 11 -15.02 4.26 1.81
CA LEU A 11 -15.10 5.17 2.96
C LEU A 11 -14.99 4.41 4.30
N SER A 12 -15.55 3.21 4.40
CA SER A 12 -15.44 2.39 5.62
C SER A 12 -14.00 1.95 5.88
N ASP A 13 -13.26 1.59 4.84
CA ASP A 13 -11.85 1.21 4.95
C ASP A 13 -10.96 2.42 5.26
N ALA A 14 -11.25 3.60 4.69
CA ALA A 14 -10.58 4.85 5.03
C ALA A 14 -10.86 5.28 6.48
N LEU A 15 -12.10 5.11 6.96
CA LEU A 15 -12.49 5.36 8.35
C LEU A 15 -11.71 4.46 9.32
N ARG A 16 -11.61 3.16 9.02
CA ARG A 16 -10.83 2.22 9.84
C ARG A 16 -9.35 2.61 9.88
N ALA A 17 -8.78 3.00 8.74
CA ALA A 17 -7.39 3.44 8.66
C ALA A 17 -7.13 4.70 9.51
N GLU A 18 -8.02 5.70 9.46
CA GLU A 18 -7.88 6.92 10.28
C GLU A 18 -8.04 6.62 11.79
N LEU A 19 -8.93 5.70 12.16
CA LEU A 19 -9.07 5.27 13.57
C LEU A 19 -7.84 4.50 14.04
N ALA A 20 -7.28 3.61 13.23
CA ALA A 20 -6.09 2.83 13.56
C ALA A 20 -4.86 3.72 13.80
N ARG A 21 -4.79 4.90 13.16
CA ARG A 21 -3.70 5.88 13.39
C ARG A 21 -3.73 6.51 14.78
N THR A 22 -4.89 6.62 15.40
CA THR A 22 -5.10 7.38 16.65
C THR A 22 -5.33 6.50 17.87
N ARG A 23 -5.55 5.18 17.69
CA ARG A 23 -5.81 4.23 18.78
C ARG A 23 -4.57 3.41 19.12
N GLN A 24 -4.35 3.18 20.42
CA GLN A 24 -3.31 2.27 20.91
C GLN A 24 -3.61 0.82 20.54
N ASP A 25 -4.89 0.46 20.42
CA ASP A 25 -5.37 -0.84 19.96
C ASP A 25 -5.93 -0.70 18.53
N ALA A 26 -5.03 -0.65 17.55
CA ALA A 26 -5.39 -0.54 16.15
C ALA A 26 -6.15 -1.77 15.62
N LEU A 27 -5.98 -2.95 16.26
CA LEU A 27 -6.56 -4.21 15.79
C LEU A 27 -8.06 -4.29 16.06
N SER A 28 -8.52 -3.78 17.21
CA SER A 28 -9.94 -3.80 17.56
C SER A 28 -10.84 -3.06 16.56
N VAL A 29 -10.28 -2.11 15.81
CA VAL A 29 -11.02 -1.36 14.78
C VAL A 29 -11.45 -2.27 13.62
N PHE A 30 -10.66 -3.29 13.30
CA PHE A 30 -10.96 -4.23 12.22
C PHE A 30 -11.92 -5.36 12.64
N GLU A 31 -12.12 -5.57 13.93
CA GLU A 31 -13.08 -6.54 14.48
C GLU A 31 -14.52 -6.00 14.49
N HIS A 32 -14.72 -4.69 14.31
CA HIS A 32 -16.03 -4.07 14.27
C HIS A 32 -16.67 -4.14 12.88
N ASP A 33 -17.70 -4.97 12.73
CA ASP A 33 -18.43 -5.17 11.47
C ASP A 33 -19.36 -4.00 11.07
N ASN A 34 -19.55 -3.00 11.96
CA ASN A 34 -20.49 -1.91 11.71
C ASN A 34 -19.77 -0.55 11.52
N PRO A 35 -19.44 -0.16 10.27
CA PRO A 35 -18.82 1.14 9.98
C PRO A 35 -19.65 2.36 10.41
N ALA A 36 -21.00 2.26 10.43
CA ALA A 36 -21.86 3.36 10.87
C ALA A 36 -21.72 3.58 12.37
N ALA A 37 -21.60 2.52 13.17
CA ALA A 37 -21.32 2.63 14.61
C ALA A 37 -19.94 3.24 14.85
N LEU A 38 -18.91 2.84 14.10
CA LEU A 38 -17.57 3.44 14.17
C LEU A 38 -17.61 4.95 13.84
N PHE A 39 -18.33 5.33 12.78
CA PHE A 39 -18.48 6.73 12.39
C PHE A 39 -19.15 7.57 13.48
N ASN A 40 -20.19 7.04 14.12
CA ASN A 40 -20.91 7.73 15.21
C ASN A 40 -20.08 7.86 16.49
N ALA A 41 -19.13 6.95 16.71
CA ALA A 41 -18.23 6.94 17.87
C ALA A 41 -17.00 7.84 17.71
N LEU A 42 -16.81 8.51 16.56
CA LEU A 42 -15.71 9.42 16.34
C LEU A 42 -15.76 10.63 17.27
N THR A 43 -14.62 11.00 17.84
CA THR A 43 -14.46 12.32 18.47
C THR A 43 -14.56 13.42 17.41
N VAL A 44 -14.80 14.66 17.83
CA VAL A 44 -14.88 15.80 16.91
C VAL A 44 -13.61 15.93 16.05
N ALA A 45 -12.44 15.79 16.65
CA ALA A 45 -11.16 15.86 15.93
C ALA A 45 -10.97 14.72 14.91
N GLN A 46 -11.30 13.48 15.29
CA GLN A 46 -11.24 12.33 14.39
C GLN A 46 -12.23 12.47 13.23
N ARG A 47 -13.44 12.98 13.52
CA ARG A 47 -14.44 13.23 12.50
C ARG A 47 -13.99 14.28 11.50
N SER A 48 -13.50 15.42 11.97
CA SER A 48 -12.99 16.49 11.11
C SER A 48 -11.88 15.97 10.20
N ARG A 49 -10.95 15.21 10.77
CA ARG A 49 -9.86 14.61 10.00
C ARG A 49 -10.34 13.61 8.94
N PHE A 50 -11.28 12.74 9.30
CA PHE A 50 -11.84 11.78 8.35
C PHE A 50 -12.62 12.49 7.23
N GLU A 51 -13.38 13.55 7.55
CA GLU A 51 -14.11 14.36 6.57
C GLU A 51 -13.16 15.09 5.60
N GLU A 52 -11.99 15.54 6.07
CA GLU A 52 -10.92 16.09 5.22
C GLU A 52 -10.36 15.03 4.28
N VAL A 53 -10.00 13.85 4.81
CA VAL A 53 -9.47 12.72 4.00
C VAL A 53 -10.47 12.30 2.94
N ALA A 54 -11.75 12.14 3.30
CA ALA A 54 -12.80 11.79 2.36
C ALA A 54 -13.01 12.90 1.29
N GLY A 55 -12.97 14.17 1.69
CA GLY A 55 -13.01 15.30 0.77
C GLY A 55 -11.87 15.26 -0.25
N ASP A 56 -10.66 15.02 0.22
CA ASP A 56 -9.48 14.90 -0.63
C ASP A 56 -9.57 13.73 -1.61
N MET A 57 -10.07 12.56 -1.15
CA MET A 57 -10.26 11.39 -2.01
C MET A 57 -11.22 11.66 -3.16
N PHE A 58 -12.32 12.36 -2.92
CA PHE A 58 -13.34 12.63 -3.95
C PHE A 58 -13.23 14.03 -4.58
N ASN A 59 -12.12 14.72 -4.37
CA ASN A 59 -11.84 16.06 -4.88
C ASN A 59 -12.95 17.07 -4.55
N GLN A 60 -13.43 17.01 -3.30
CA GLN A 60 -14.46 17.88 -2.76
C GLN A 60 -13.93 18.62 -1.53
N PRO A 61 -14.45 19.82 -1.22
CA PRO A 61 -14.13 20.45 0.06
C PRO A 61 -14.61 19.57 1.23
N ALA A 62 -13.88 19.63 2.34
CA ALA A 62 -14.31 18.99 3.58
C ALA A 62 -15.70 19.49 3.98
N LYS A 63 -16.57 18.58 4.35
CA LYS A 63 -17.95 18.86 4.71
C LYS A 63 -18.38 17.99 5.88
N HIS A 64 -19.13 18.58 6.82
CA HIS A 64 -19.69 17.85 7.93
C HIS A 64 -20.91 17.01 7.51
N PHE A 65 -20.97 15.76 8.00
CA PHE A 65 -22.05 14.83 7.72
C PHE A 65 -22.67 14.32 9.03
N SER A 66 -23.99 14.20 9.06
CA SER A 66 -24.73 13.65 10.22
C SER A 66 -24.62 12.14 10.32
N SER A 67 -24.33 11.43 9.21
CA SER A 67 -24.17 9.98 9.16
C SER A 67 -23.22 9.55 8.04
N LEU A 68 -22.67 8.34 8.17
CA LEU A 68 -21.88 7.72 7.12
C LEU A 68 -22.68 7.53 5.81
N GLU A 69 -23.98 7.25 5.93
CA GLU A 69 -24.85 7.07 4.76
C GLU A 69 -25.01 8.38 3.97
N ASN A 70 -25.19 9.51 4.66
CA ASN A 70 -25.24 10.82 4.01
C ASN A 70 -23.92 11.16 3.32
N MET A 71 -22.80 10.82 3.92
CA MET A 71 -21.47 10.96 3.33
C MET A 71 -21.34 10.08 2.07
N VAL A 72 -21.74 8.81 2.13
CA VAL A 72 -21.74 7.88 0.97
C VAL A 72 -22.57 8.45 -0.18
N ASN A 73 -23.79 8.91 0.09
CA ASN A 73 -24.66 9.46 -0.94
C ASN A 73 -24.04 10.71 -1.60
N TYR A 74 -23.45 11.59 -0.81
CA TYR A 74 -22.79 12.79 -1.31
C TYR A 74 -21.59 12.46 -2.22
N TYR A 75 -20.68 11.61 -1.77
CA TYR A 75 -19.49 11.28 -2.56
C TYR A 75 -19.80 10.38 -3.74
N TYR A 76 -20.83 9.53 -3.66
CA TYR A 76 -21.31 8.80 -4.82
C TYR A 76 -21.83 9.75 -5.92
N ALA A 77 -22.63 10.77 -5.56
CA ALA A 77 -23.08 11.78 -6.52
C ALA A 77 -21.90 12.60 -7.10
N ALA A 78 -20.94 12.97 -6.26
CA ALA A 78 -19.73 13.66 -6.73
C ALA A 78 -18.93 12.79 -7.71
N PHE A 79 -18.74 11.50 -7.40
CA PHE A 79 -18.08 10.55 -8.30
C PHE A 79 -18.82 10.41 -9.65
N LEU A 80 -20.14 10.30 -9.64
CA LEU A 80 -20.93 10.21 -10.88
C LEU A 80 -20.79 11.48 -11.75
N TYR A 81 -20.61 12.65 -11.12
CA TYR A 81 -20.47 13.90 -11.83
C TYR A 81 -19.05 14.14 -12.35
N TYR A 82 -18.02 13.90 -11.52
CA TYR A 82 -16.63 14.21 -11.87
C TYR A 82 -15.85 13.04 -12.47
N GLY A 83 -16.29 11.80 -12.23
CA GLY A 83 -15.60 10.59 -12.70
C GLY A 83 -14.16 10.46 -12.20
N LEU A 84 -13.86 10.94 -10.97
CA LEU A 84 -12.52 11.05 -10.42
C LEU A 84 -12.45 10.57 -8.98
N ILE A 85 -11.40 9.81 -8.65
CA ILE A 85 -10.98 9.49 -7.28
C ILE A 85 -9.49 9.82 -7.15
N ASN A 86 -9.12 10.45 -6.05
CA ASN A 86 -7.72 10.62 -5.64
C ASN A 86 -7.34 9.51 -4.66
N PHE A 87 -6.32 8.73 -4.98
CA PHE A 87 -5.69 7.85 -4.01
C PHE A 87 -4.64 8.63 -3.24
N LEU A 88 -4.75 8.59 -1.91
CA LEU A 88 -3.91 9.38 -1.02
C LEU A 88 -2.71 8.54 -0.59
N THR A 89 -1.51 9.06 -0.76
CA THR A 89 -0.28 8.42 -0.29
C THR A 89 0.44 9.34 0.69
N SER A 90 1.24 8.78 1.59
CA SER A 90 2.12 9.58 2.45
C SER A 90 3.08 10.37 1.57
N GLY A 91 3.06 11.70 1.68
CA GLY A 91 3.99 12.56 0.95
C GLY A 91 5.30 12.75 1.73
N THR A 92 6.35 13.18 1.02
CA THR A 92 7.67 13.49 1.61
C THR A 92 7.63 14.59 2.68
N THR A 93 6.59 15.41 2.70
CA THR A 93 6.40 16.55 3.60
C THR A 93 5.44 16.27 4.75
N GLY A 94 5.00 15.01 4.93
CA GLY A 94 3.99 14.65 5.92
C GLY A 94 2.54 14.98 5.52
N ALA A 95 2.32 15.72 4.43
CA ALA A 95 1.02 15.92 3.82
C ALA A 95 0.72 14.78 2.81
N TYR A 96 -0.56 14.44 2.64
CA TYR A 96 -0.95 13.46 1.63
C TYR A 96 -0.66 13.97 0.22
N LYS A 97 -0.01 13.12 -0.59
CA LYS A 97 0.06 13.30 -2.03
C LYS A 97 -1.22 12.73 -2.66
N LYS A 98 -1.89 13.53 -3.46
CA LYS A 98 -3.09 13.11 -4.22
C LYS A 98 -2.67 12.51 -5.55
N CYS A 99 -3.08 11.29 -5.81
CA CYS A 99 -2.87 10.57 -7.07
C CYS A 99 -4.23 10.43 -7.78
N PRO A 100 -4.56 11.34 -8.73
CA PRO A 100 -5.87 11.34 -9.38
C PRO A 100 -6.00 10.23 -10.42
N HIS A 101 -7.09 9.48 -10.34
CA HIS A 101 -7.48 8.48 -11.33
C HIS A 101 -8.89 8.75 -11.85
N THR A 102 -9.02 8.90 -13.16
CA THR A 102 -10.32 9.04 -13.81
C THR A 102 -10.99 7.69 -14.00
N ILE A 103 -12.31 7.69 -14.15
CA ILE A 103 -13.09 6.47 -14.44
C ILE A 103 -12.57 5.76 -15.70
N THR A 104 -12.18 6.50 -16.72
CA THR A 104 -11.60 5.95 -17.95
C THR A 104 -10.31 5.19 -17.68
N MET A 105 -9.41 5.75 -16.84
CA MET A 105 -8.17 5.06 -16.46
C MET A 105 -8.44 3.80 -15.63
N MET A 106 -9.42 3.87 -14.72
CA MET A 106 -9.80 2.72 -13.88
C MET A 106 -10.43 1.60 -14.71
N ASP A 107 -11.33 1.95 -15.65
CA ASP A 107 -11.97 0.98 -16.54
C ASP A 107 -10.96 0.35 -17.52
N GLU A 108 -10.02 1.15 -18.07
CA GLU A 108 -8.94 0.64 -18.92
C GLU A 108 -8.08 -0.36 -18.17
N GLU A 109 -7.69 -0.04 -16.93
CA GLU A 109 -6.86 -0.92 -16.10
C GLU A 109 -7.59 -2.22 -15.76
N ALA A 110 -8.84 -2.14 -15.24
CA ALA A 110 -9.62 -3.30 -14.87
C ALA A 110 -9.86 -4.24 -16.06
N ASN A 111 -10.18 -3.69 -17.25
CA ASN A 111 -10.35 -4.48 -18.47
C ASN A 111 -9.01 -5.01 -18.99
N GLY A 112 -7.93 -4.24 -18.85
CA GLY A 112 -6.59 -4.64 -19.29
C GLY A 112 -6.00 -5.79 -18.48
N VAL A 113 -6.33 -5.89 -17.18
CA VAL A 113 -5.89 -7.00 -16.34
C VAL A 113 -6.85 -8.18 -16.32
N LYS A 114 -8.07 -8.04 -16.85
CA LYS A 114 -9.15 -9.04 -16.78
C LYS A 114 -8.72 -10.43 -17.25
N ALA A 115 -8.00 -10.51 -18.37
CA ALA A 115 -7.57 -11.80 -18.96
C ALA A 115 -6.67 -12.58 -18.02
N GLU A 116 -5.89 -11.90 -17.19
CA GLU A 116 -4.99 -12.48 -16.19
C GLU A 116 -5.76 -13.31 -15.14
N PHE A 117 -7.00 -12.92 -14.86
CA PHE A 117 -7.84 -13.49 -13.81
C PHE A 117 -9.04 -14.26 -14.37
N ALA A 118 -8.94 -14.73 -15.62
CA ALA A 118 -9.99 -15.57 -16.21
C ALA A 118 -10.20 -16.87 -15.40
N GLY A 119 -11.47 -17.22 -15.16
CA GLY A 119 -11.83 -18.42 -14.39
C GLY A 119 -11.91 -18.21 -12.87
N VAL A 120 -11.54 -17.05 -12.34
CA VAL A 120 -11.77 -16.68 -10.94
C VAL A 120 -13.28 -16.69 -10.67
N LYS A 121 -13.67 -17.28 -9.54
CA LYS A 121 -15.09 -17.45 -9.15
C LYS A 121 -15.52 -16.45 -8.08
N ARG A 122 -14.57 -16.01 -7.23
CA ARG A 122 -14.79 -15.07 -6.13
C ARG A 122 -13.48 -14.37 -5.77
N ILE A 123 -13.54 -13.15 -5.29
CA ILE A 123 -12.38 -12.40 -4.80
C ILE A 123 -12.42 -12.33 -3.28
N VAL A 124 -11.33 -12.75 -2.64
CA VAL A 124 -11.09 -12.59 -1.19
C VAL A 124 -10.12 -11.44 -0.99
N SER A 125 -10.60 -10.37 -0.39
CA SER A 125 -9.83 -9.15 -0.17
C SER A 125 -9.27 -9.09 1.24
N LEU A 126 -7.96 -9.00 1.37
CA LEU A 126 -7.21 -8.75 2.60
C LEU A 126 -6.57 -7.36 2.61
N VAL A 127 -6.92 -6.55 1.62
CA VAL A 127 -6.37 -5.21 1.42
C VAL A 127 -7.48 -4.15 1.41
N PRO A 128 -7.24 -2.95 1.93
CA PRO A 128 -8.26 -1.92 2.01
C PRO A 128 -8.57 -1.32 0.63
N ALA A 129 -9.87 -1.11 0.36
CA ALA A 129 -10.37 -0.60 -0.91
C ALA A 129 -10.07 0.89 -1.13
N HIS A 130 -9.63 1.64 -0.12
CA HIS A 130 -9.25 3.05 -0.26
C HIS A 130 -7.82 3.25 -0.78
N HIS A 131 -7.02 2.19 -0.91
CA HIS A 131 -5.75 2.19 -1.61
C HIS A 131 -5.93 1.71 -3.05
N LEU A 132 -5.18 2.27 -4.00
CA LEU A 132 -5.33 1.98 -5.43
C LEU A 132 -5.25 0.48 -5.74
N TYR A 133 -4.30 -0.25 -5.15
CA TYR A 133 -4.17 -1.69 -5.31
C TYR A 133 -5.45 -2.43 -4.89
N GLY A 134 -5.94 -2.18 -3.68
CA GLY A 134 -7.20 -2.77 -3.20
C GLY A 134 -8.39 -2.33 -4.04
N PHE A 135 -8.44 -1.08 -4.45
CA PHE A 135 -9.50 -0.56 -5.32
C PHE A 135 -9.52 -1.27 -6.67
N THR A 136 -8.39 -1.31 -7.39
CA THR A 136 -8.33 -1.95 -8.70
C THR A 136 -8.73 -3.42 -8.65
N PHE A 137 -8.17 -4.19 -7.72
CA PHE A 137 -8.33 -5.65 -7.72
C PHE A 137 -9.50 -6.16 -6.88
N THR A 138 -10.10 -5.34 -6.00
CA THR A 138 -11.20 -5.79 -5.14
C THR A 138 -12.48 -4.97 -5.26
N VAL A 139 -12.45 -3.88 -6.06
CA VAL A 139 -13.62 -3.08 -6.41
C VAL A 139 -13.85 -3.09 -7.91
N MET A 140 -12.87 -2.69 -8.73
CA MET A 140 -13.05 -2.60 -10.18
C MET A 140 -13.03 -3.96 -10.87
N LEU A 141 -12.06 -4.81 -10.56
CA LEU A 141 -11.90 -6.13 -11.18
C LEU A 141 -13.14 -7.03 -10.99
N PRO A 142 -13.79 -7.11 -9.80
CA PRO A 142 -15.02 -7.89 -9.62
C PRO A 142 -16.12 -7.48 -10.60
N HIS A 143 -16.30 -6.17 -10.86
CA HIS A 143 -17.30 -5.69 -11.81
C HIS A 143 -17.07 -6.19 -13.24
N VAL A 144 -15.82 -6.23 -13.70
CA VAL A 144 -15.49 -6.68 -15.06
C VAL A 144 -15.46 -8.20 -15.18
N LEU A 145 -15.21 -8.93 -14.10
CA LEU A 145 -15.29 -10.40 -14.04
C LEU A 145 -16.71 -10.91 -13.80
N GLY A 146 -17.60 -10.10 -13.22
CA GLY A 146 -18.94 -10.52 -12.82
C GLY A 146 -18.93 -11.42 -11.59
N VAL A 147 -18.00 -11.23 -10.64
CA VAL A 147 -17.85 -12.03 -9.42
C VAL A 147 -18.03 -11.18 -8.17
N GLU A 148 -18.33 -11.82 -7.05
CA GLU A 148 -18.41 -11.13 -5.76
C GLU A 148 -17.03 -10.93 -5.10
N THR A 149 -16.98 -9.97 -4.17
CA THR A 149 -15.84 -9.77 -3.28
C THR A 149 -16.24 -9.99 -1.83
N VAL A 150 -15.47 -10.81 -1.12
CA VAL A 150 -15.53 -10.99 0.33
C VAL A 150 -14.35 -10.28 0.95
N ALA A 151 -14.59 -9.24 1.76
CA ALA A 151 -13.55 -8.55 2.49
C ALA A 151 -13.31 -9.24 3.84
N LEU A 152 -12.08 -9.60 4.13
CA LEU A 152 -11.66 -10.17 5.41
C LEU A 152 -10.73 -9.18 6.12
N PRO A 153 -10.65 -9.24 7.47
CA PRO A 153 -9.65 -8.48 8.20
C PRO A 153 -8.24 -8.80 7.68
N PRO A 154 -7.31 -7.81 7.65
CA PRO A 154 -5.95 -8.01 7.12
C PRO A 154 -5.07 -8.88 8.02
N LEU A 155 -5.60 -9.35 9.14
CA LEU A 155 -4.90 -10.18 10.12
C LEU A 155 -5.30 -11.65 9.95
N PRO A 156 -4.32 -12.57 10.04
CA PRO A 156 -4.61 -13.98 10.04
C PRO A 156 -5.30 -14.36 11.36
N THR A 157 -6.62 -14.33 11.39
CA THR A 157 -7.40 -14.98 12.43
C THR A 157 -7.35 -16.49 12.22
N ALA A 158 -7.43 -17.27 13.29
CA ALA A 158 -7.16 -18.73 13.26
C ALA A 158 -8.00 -19.52 12.21
N ASN A 159 -9.11 -18.97 11.72
CA ASN A 159 -10.09 -19.71 10.91
C ASN A 159 -10.25 -19.19 9.49
N TRP A 160 -9.58 -18.12 9.05
CA TRP A 160 -9.84 -17.57 7.72
C TRP A 160 -9.39 -18.49 6.57
N GLN A 161 -8.44 -19.40 6.83
CA GLN A 161 -8.06 -20.44 5.86
C GLN A 161 -9.25 -21.36 5.49
N GLU A 162 -10.18 -21.56 6.41
CA GLU A 162 -11.40 -22.36 6.21
C GLU A 162 -12.46 -21.62 5.37
N LEU A 163 -12.28 -20.31 5.18
CA LEU A 163 -13.18 -19.47 4.37
C LEU A 163 -12.84 -19.50 2.87
N LEU A 164 -11.65 -19.99 2.50
CA LEU A 164 -11.25 -20.10 1.10
C LEU A 164 -12.03 -21.22 0.39
N GLN A 165 -12.41 -20.93 -0.85
CA GLN A 165 -13.14 -21.85 -1.72
C GLN A 165 -12.36 -22.08 -3.01
N PRO A 166 -12.52 -23.25 -3.67
CA PRO A 166 -11.88 -23.51 -4.96
C PRO A 166 -12.23 -22.45 -6.00
N GLY A 167 -11.21 -21.88 -6.62
CA GLY A 167 -11.34 -20.80 -7.61
C GLY A 167 -11.33 -19.39 -7.05
N ASP A 168 -11.00 -19.20 -5.76
CA ASP A 168 -10.83 -17.86 -5.19
C ASP A 168 -9.57 -17.17 -5.73
N LEU A 169 -9.70 -15.86 -5.99
CA LEU A 169 -8.58 -14.94 -6.07
C LEU A 169 -8.35 -14.29 -4.71
N VAL A 170 -7.23 -14.58 -4.06
CA VAL A 170 -6.86 -13.99 -2.78
C VAL A 170 -5.96 -12.78 -3.02
N VAL A 171 -6.49 -11.58 -2.76
CA VAL A 171 -5.78 -10.31 -2.91
C VAL A 171 -5.13 -9.97 -1.58
N GLY A 172 -3.82 -10.25 -1.48
CA GLY A 172 -3.04 -10.09 -0.26
C GLY A 172 -1.88 -9.10 -0.41
N PHE A 173 -1.00 -9.11 0.55
CA PHE A 173 0.19 -8.26 0.64
C PHE A 173 1.38 -9.08 1.17
N PRO A 174 2.63 -8.61 1.02
CA PRO A 174 3.82 -9.43 1.30
C PRO A 174 3.84 -10.08 2.69
N LEU A 175 3.55 -9.32 3.74
CA LEU A 175 3.56 -9.84 5.12
C LEU A 175 2.50 -10.94 5.33
N PHE A 176 1.34 -10.83 4.68
CA PHE A 176 0.31 -11.86 4.70
C PHE A 176 0.80 -13.16 4.04
N TRP A 177 1.41 -13.06 2.85
CA TRP A 177 1.94 -14.21 2.14
C TRP A 177 3.11 -14.86 2.87
N GLN A 178 3.96 -14.07 3.53
CA GLN A 178 5.01 -14.58 4.41
C GLN A 178 4.42 -15.39 5.56
N TYR A 179 3.44 -14.82 6.26
CA TYR A 179 2.77 -15.52 7.36
C TYR A 179 2.15 -16.85 6.88
N TRP A 180 1.51 -16.85 5.69
CA TRP A 180 0.94 -18.08 5.14
C TRP A 180 2.02 -19.11 4.80
N ALA A 181 3.10 -18.71 4.15
CA ALA A 181 4.20 -19.62 3.82
C ALA A 181 4.80 -20.30 5.05
N GLU A 182 4.85 -19.57 6.17
CA GLU A 182 5.40 -20.07 7.43
C GLU A 182 4.41 -20.94 8.24
N ASN A 183 3.11 -20.59 8.22
CA ASN A 183 2.11 -21.14 9.14
C ASN A 183 0.89 -21.75 8.44
N GLY A 184 0.76 -21.55 7.13
CA GLY A 184 -0.42 -21.94 6.37
C GLY A 184 -0.50 -23.44 6.11
N LYS A 185 -1.74 -23.90 5.86
CA LYS A 185 -2.04 -25.23 5.34
C LYS A 185 -1.99 -25.21 3.81
N GLU A 186 -2.08 -26.39 3.19
CA GLU A 186 -2.28 -26.51 1.75
C GLU A 186 -3.50 -25.69 1.29
N PHE A 187 -3.37 -25.05 0.15
CA PHE A 187 -4.48 -24.30 -0.45
C PHE A 187 -5.55 -25.24 -0.98
N PRO A 188 -6.84 -24.81 -0.94
CA PRO A 188 -7.87 -25.44 -1.76
C PRO A 188 -7.50 -25.42 -3.25
N PRO A 189 -8.10 -26.29 -4.09
CA PRO A 189 -7.84 -26.30 -5.53
C PRO A 189 -8.13 -24.93 -6.19
N GLU A 190 -7.40 -24.62 -7.25
CA GLU A 190 -7.62 -23.45 -8.11
C GLU A 190 -7.50 -22.09 -7.39
N ILE A 191 -6.81 -22.02 -6.24
CA ILE A 191 -6.53 -20.73 -5.59
C ILE A 191 -5.50 -19.94 -6.41
N HIS A 192 -5.86 -18.69 -6.72
CA HIS A 192 -4.98 -17.71 -7.32
C HIS A 192 -4.56 -16.68 -6.26
N ALA A 193 -3.26 -16.54 -6.01
CA ALA A 193 -2.73 -15.53 -5.11
C ALA A 193 -2.31 -14.28 -5.89
N LEU A 194 -2.70 -13.12 -5.38
CA LEU A 194 -2.28 -11.82 -5.92
C LEU A 194 -1.53 -11.03 -4.86
N CYS A 195 -0.40 -10.47 -5.24
CA CYS A 195 0.42 -9.60 -4.39
C CYS A 195 0.87 -8.35 -5.13
N ALA A 196 1.04 -7.27 -4.39
CA ALA A 196 1.66 -6.02 -4.83
C ALA A 196 2.29 -5.32 -3.63
N THR A 197 2.70 -4.09 -3.82
CA THR A 197 3.23 -3.13 -2.84
C THR A 197 4.72 -3.24 -2.56
N SER A 198 5.29 -4.41 -2.41
CA SER A 198 6.75 -4.61 -2.38
C SER A 198 7.11 -5.99 -2.94
N PRO A 199 8.32 -6.17 -3.45
CA PRO A 199 8.77 -7.45 -3.97
C PRO A 199 8.70 -8.56 -2.92
N LEU A 200 8.29 -9.74 -3.35
CA LEU A 200 8.39 -10.96 -2.55
C LEU A 200 9.71 -11.67 -2.81
N ALA A 201 10.25 -12.27 -1.76
CA ALA A 201 11.41 -13.15 -1.90
C ALA A 201 11.05 -14.39 -2.73
N ASP A 202 11.99 -14.83 -3.53
CA ASP A 202 11.79 -15.96 -4.45
C ASP A 202 11.48 -17.26 -3.71
N GLU A 203 12.11 -17.48 -2.57
CA GLU A 203 11.90 -18.63 -1.70
C GLU A 203 10.47 -18.66 -1.15
N LEU A 204 9.90 -17.48 -0.88
CA LEU A 204 8.54 -17.37 -0.38
C LEU A 204 7.52 -17.78 -1.46
N ILE A 205 7.72 -17.32 -2.70
CA ILE A 205 6.86 -17.72 -3.83
C ILE A 205 6.95 -19.25 -4.05
N ALA A 206 8.16 -19.82 -4.01
CA ALA A 206 8.37 -21.26 -4.14
C ALA A 206 7.62 -22.01 -3.02
N ARG A 207 7.70 -21.53 -1.78
CA ARG A 207 7.01 -22.15 -0.64
C ARG A 207 5.48 -22.12 -0.78
N LEU A 208 4.91 -21.05 -1.33
CA LEU A 208 3.47 -21.01 -1.62
C LEU A 208 3.04 -22.08 -2.63
N TYR A 209 3.84 -22.33 -3.67
CA TYR A 209 3.58 -23.41 -4.62
C TYR A 209 3.71 -24.80 -3.98
N GLU A 210 4.65 -25.02 -3.06
CA GLU A 210 4.73 -26.27 -2.27
C GLU A 210 3.47 -26.52 -1.45
N LEU A 211 2.80 -25.45 -1.00
CA LEU A 211 1.49 -25.50 -0.32
C LEU A 211 0.31 -25.65 -1.30
N LYS A 212 0.60 -26.07 -2.55
CA LYS A 212 -0.39 -26.33 -3.61
C LYS A 212 -1.15 -25.10 -4.12
N LEU A 213 -0.54 -23.92 -4.01
CA LEU A 213 -1.06 -22.75 -4.69
C LEU A 213 -1.13 -23.02 -6.19
N ALA A 214 -2.31 -22.80 -6.81
CA ALA A 214 -2.49 -23.06 -8.23
C ALA A 214 -1.84 -22.00 -9.10
N ARG A 215 -1.87 -20.73 -8.69
CA ARG A 215 -1.29 -19.60 -9.44
C ARG A 215 -0.90 -18.46 -8.51
N PHE A 216 0.22 -17.82 -8.82
CA PHE A 216 0.67 -16.60 -8.18
C PHE A 216 0.82 -15.49 -9.21
N THR A 217 0.40 -14.28 -8.87
CA THR A 217 0.65 -13.08 -9.67
C THR A 217 1.17 -11.97 -8.78
N GLU A 218 2.30 -11.39 -9.14
CA GLU A 218 2.82 -10.18 -8.53
C GLU A 218 2.64 -9.00 -9.48
N ILE A 219 2.07 -7.91 -8.97
CA ILE A 219 1.84 -6.68 -9.73
C ILE A 219 2.90 -5.65 -9.36
N TYR A 220 3.55 -5.12 -10.36
CA TYR A 220 4.37 -3.92 -10.27
C TYR A 220 3.55 -2.70 -10.70
N GLY A 221 3.62 -1.64 -9.90
CA GLY A 221 2.92 -0.38 -10.16
C GLY A 221 3.14 0.63 -9.04
N ALA A 222 2.52 1.78 -9.18
CA ALA A 222 2.57 2.85 -8.19
C ALA A 222 1.21 3.56 -8.10
N SER A 223 0.99 4.30 -7.01
CA SER A 223 -0.27 5.03 -6.83
C SER A 223 -0.51 6.08 -7.91
N GLU A 224 0.56 6.58 -8.53
CA GLU A 224 0.50 7.56 -9.62
C GLU A 224 0.11 6.94 -10.96
N THR A 225 0.45 5.68 -11.18
CA THR A 225 0.32 5.01 -12.49
C THR A 225 -0.78 3.96 -12.50
N GLY A 226 -1.07 3.32 -11.38
CA GLY A 226 -1.79 2.06 -11.31
C GLY A 226 -0.88 0.88 -11.62
N ALA A 227 -1.47 -0.26 -12.01
CA ALA A 227 -0.74 -1.45 -12.41
C ALA A 227 0.04 -1.20 -13.71
N ILE A 228 1.33 -1.48 -13.71
CA ILE A 228 2.20 -1.31 -14.88
C ILE A 228 2.50 -2.67 -15.50
N ALA A 229 2.91 -3.63 -14.70
CA ALA A 229 3.40 -4.93 -15.17
C ALA A 229 3.11 -6.05 -14.17
N ARG A 230 3.27 -7.29 -14.60
CA ARG A 230 3.07 -8.49 -13.78
C ARG A 230 4.18 -9.50 -13.97
N ARG A 231 4.36 -10.38 -12.98
CA ARG A 231 5.12 -11.62 -13.08
C ARG A 231 4.46 -12.77 -12.32
N HIS A 232 4.81 -14.00 -12.62
CA HIS A 232 4.21 -15.20 -12.01
C HIS A 232 5.20 -16.00 -11.16
N HIS A 233 6.45 -15.93 -11.51
CA HIS A 233 7.49 -16.66 -10.80
C HIS A 233 8.58 -15.70 -10.32
N ALA A 234 9.25 -16.11 -9.29
CA ALA A 234 10.50 -15.55 -8.85
C ALA A 234 11.51 -15.52 -10.01
N ASN A 235 12.48 -14.61 -9.96
CA ASN A 235 13.49 -14.42 -11.00
C ASN A 235 12.98 -14.01 -12.39
N GLU A 236 11.68 -13.90 -12.61
CA GLU A 236 11.12 -13.36 -13.86
C GLU A 236 11.12 -11.84 -13.85
N SER A 237 11.39 -11.27 -15.03
CA SER A 237 11.13 -9.85 -15.25
C SER A 237 9.64 -9.59 -15.39
N PHE A 238 9.21 -8.45 -14.94
CA PHE A 238 7.81 -8.05 -15.03
C PHE A 238 7.43 -7.74 -16.48
N GLU A 239 6.36 -8.35 -16.98
CA GLU A 239 5.78 -8.11 -18.29
C GLU A 239 4.78 -6.96 -18.22
N VAL A 240 5.02 -5.89 -18.99
CA VAL A 240 4.18 -4.69 -19.05
C VAL A 240 2.84 -5.02 -19.67
N PHE A 241 1.75 -4.59 -19.01
CA PHE A 241 0.38 -4.80 -19.50
C PHE A 241 0.14 -4.08 -20.82
N ASP A 242 -0.72 -4.68 -21.67
CA ASP A 242 -0.98 -4.21 -23.02
C ASP A 242 -1.66 -2.85 -23.12
N PHE A 243 -2.28 -2.37 -22.04
CA PHE A 243 -2.87 -1.02 -22.01
C PHE A 243 -1.82 0.10 -21.83
N TRP A 244 -0.52 -0.25 -21.69
CA TRP A 244 0.58 0.69 -21.71
C TRP A 244 1.31 0.70 -23.04
N GLU A 245 1.58 1.88 -23.58
CA GLU A 245 2.56 2.14 -24.64
C GLU A 245 3.90 2.50 -23.97
N ILE A 246 4.98 1.96 -24.50
CA ILE A 246 6.36 2.23 -24.06
C ILE A 246 6.99 3.17 -25.08
N ASP A 247 7.66 4.23 -24.61
CA ASP A 247 8.37 5.16 -25.48
C ASP A 247 9.56 4.43 -26.15
N PRO A 248 9.63 4.36 -27.47
CA PRO A 248 10.72 3.64 -28.15
C PRO A 248 12.10 4.31 -27.96
N ASN A 249 12.12 5.60 -27.62
CA ASN A 249 13.35 6.37 -27.42
C ASN A 249 13.77 6.46 -25.93
N ASP A 250 12.83 6.23 -25.02
CA ASP A 250 13.04 6.31 -23.58
C ASP A 250 12.17 5.27 -22.88
N GLN A 251 12.68 4.05 -22.77
CA GLN A 251 11.93 2.89 -22.29
C GLN A 251 11.44 2.97 -20.83
N ILE A 252 11.89 3.98 -20.07
CA ILE A 252 11.35 4.28 -18.74
C ILE A 252 10.14 5.21 -18.77
N ARG A 253 9.69 5.63 -19.97
CA ARG A 253 8.49 6.43 -20.16
C ARG A 253 7.35 5.56 -20.69
N LEU A 254 6.23 5.64 -20.00
CA LEU A 254 5.01 4.91 -20.34
C LEU A 254 3.86 5.88 -20.57
N LYS A 255 2.93 5.49 -21.44
CA LYS A 255 1.68 6.20 -21.67
C LYS A 255 0.53 5.20 -21.73
N ARG A 256 -0.59 5.50 -21.06
CA ARG A 256 -1.81 4.69 -21.23
C ARG A 256 -2.33 4.85 -22.66
N LYS A 257 -2.84 3.79 -23.26
CA LYS A 257 -3.43 3.84 -24.60
C LYS A 257 -4.61 4.82 -24.69
N SER A 258 -5.39 4.93 -23.62
CA SER A 258 -6.48 5.93 -23.50
C SER A 258 -5.99 7.34 -23.20
N GLY A 259 -4.72 7.53 -22.88
CA GLY A 259 -4.14 8.79 -22.44
C GLY A 259 -3.27 9.47 -23.49
N SER A 260 -3.04 10.77 -23.32
CA SER A 260 -2.16 11.57 -24.20
C SER A 260 -0.79 11.88 -23.57
N ARG A 261 -0.63 11.65 -22.27
CA ARG A 261 0.55 12.10 -21.52
C ARG A 261 1.52 10.93 -21.24
N TRP A 262 2.78 11.14 -21.58
CA TRP A 262 3.88 10.28 -21.17
C TRP A 262 4.20 10.49 -19.68
N GLN A 263 4.40 9.40 -18.97
CA GLN A 263 4.77 9.36 -17.55
C GLN A 263 6.10 8.66 -17.43
N VAL A 264 7.00 9.21 -16.60
CA VAL A 264 8.26 8.55 -16.23
C VAL A 264 7.96 7.52 -15.14
N LEU A 265 8.57 6.35 -15.23
CA LEU A 265 8.48 5.36 -14.15
C LEU A 265 8.95 5.98 -12.83
N PRO A 266 8.23 5.70 -11.72
CA PRO A 266 8.63 6.20 -10.40
C PRO A 266 9.87 5.48 -9.84
N ASP A 267 10.29 4.42 -10.51
CA ASP A 267 11.44 3.57 -10.15
C ASP A 267 12.52 3.64 -11.23
N GLN A 268 13.76 3.44 -10.82
CA GLN A 268 14.80 2.99 -11.73
C GLN A 268 14.43 1.59 -12.20
N ALA A 269 14.54 1.32 -13.48
CA ALA A 269 14.22 0.02 -14.05
C ALA A 269 15.20 -0.34 -15.16
N GLU A 270 15.48 -1.61 -15.28
CA GLU A 270 16.25 -2.21 -16.39
C GLU A 270 15.27 -2.93 -17.32
N MET A 271 15.42 -2.72 -18.63
CA MET A 271 14.59 -3.39 -19.62
C MET A 271 15.32 -4.61 -20.15
N ASP A 272 14.76 -5.81 -19.90
CA ASP A 272 15.30 -7.08 -20.42
C ASP A 272 14.83 -7.33 -21.86
N SER A 273 13.73 -6.73 -22.26
CA SER A 273 13.17 -6.77 -23.62
C SER A 273 12.18 -5.60 -23.81
N PRO A 274 11.66 -5.37 -25.02
CA PRO A 274 10.76 -4.23 -25.28
C PRO A 274 9.53 -4.10 -24.38
N ARG A 275 9.12 -5.19 -23.71
CA ARG A 275 7.97 -5.19 -22.80
C ARG A 275 8.23 -5.88 -21.45
N ARG A 276 9.50 -6.14 -21.12
CA ARG A 276 9.87 -6.77 -19.86
C ARG A 276 10.85 -5.90 -19.11
N LEU A 277 10.51 -5.57 -17.88
CA LEU A 277 11.31 -4.69 -17.02
C LEU A 277 11.60 -5.35 -15.66
N ARG A 278 12.69 -4.90 -15.06
CA ARG A 278 13.09 -5.24 -13.70
C ARG A 278 13.24 -3.95 -12.91
N PRO A 279 12.35 -3.69 -11.94
CA PRO A 279 12.52 -2.54 -11.05
C PRO A 279 13.78 -2.69 -10.19
N LEU A 280 14.57 -1.62 -10.08
CA LEU A 280 15.81 -1.58 -9.30
C LEU A 280 15.65 -0.80 -7.98
N GLY A 281 14.55 -0.06 -7.82
CA GLY A 281 14.23 0.73 -6.64
C GLY A 281 13.71 2.12 -6.96
N ARG A 282 13.10 2.76 -5.96
CA ARG A 282 12.45 4.07 -6.10
C ARG A 282 13.47 5.19 -6.33
N THR A 283 13.15 6.08 -7.28
CA THR A 283 13.94 7.29 -7.54
C THR A 283 13.76 8.36 -6.44
N ASP A 284 12.66 8.32 -5.71
CA ASP A 284 12.31 9.27 -4.65
C ASP A 284 12.60 8.76 -3.23
N TYR A 285 13.39 7.68 -3.10
CA TYR A 285 13.74 7.04 -1.83
C TYR A 285 12.54 6.53 -1.01
N CYS A 286 11.36 6.47 -1.59
CA CYS A 286 10.20 5.86 -0.93
C CYS A 286 10.44 4.37 -0.69
N VAL A 287 10.09 3.90 0.50
CA VAL A 287 10.14 2.48 0.86
C VAL A 287 8.76 2.01 1.31
N GLN A 288 8.50 0.73 1.18
CA GLN A 288 7.24 0.12 1.60
C GLN A 288 7.39 -0.49 3.00
N VAL A 289 6.53 -0.07 3.93
CA VAL A 289 6.43 -0.64 5.27
C VAL A 289 5.02 -1.17 5.46
N ALA A 290 4.87 -2.50 5.49
CA ALA A 290 3.56 -3.17 5.56
C ALA A 290 2.56 -2.68 4.48
N GLY A 291 3.05 -2.47 3.24
CA GLY A 291 2.23 -1.97 2.12
C GLY A 291 1.96 -0.46 2.11
N ILE A 292 2.51 0.28 3.06
CA ILE A 292 2.38 1.74 3.14
C ILE A 292 3.67 2.41 2.69
N ASN A 293 3.54 3.41 1.83
CA ASN A 293 4.68 4.23 1.39
C ASN A 293 5.21 5.05 2.56
N VAL A 294 6.49 4.91 2.85
CA VAL A 294 7.20 5.66 3.87
C VAL A 294 8.45 6.28 3.24
N TYR A 295 8.77 7.48 3.65
CA TYR A 295 9.94 8.21 3.17
C TYR A 295 10.98 8.31 4.28
N PRO A 296 12.05 7.50 4.28
CA PRO A 296 13.11 7.58 5.27
C PRO A 296 13.68 9.00 5.45
N PRO A 297 13.87 9.81 4.38
CA PRO A 297 14.32 11.20 4.53
C PRO A 297 13.37 12.08 5.36
N HIS A 298 12.04 11.85 5.30
CA HIS A 298 11.09 12.56 6.16
C HIS A 298 11.28 12.17 7.63
N VAL A 299 11.48 10.88 7.91
CA VAL A 299 11.75 10.41 9.27
C VAL A 299 13.08 10.98 9.79
N GLU A 300 14.12 11.07 8.94
CA GLU A 300 15.39 11.73 9.25
C GLU A 300 15.17 13.20 9.59
N GLU A 301 14.35 13.93 8.82
CA GLU A 301 14.03 15.33 9.07
C GLU A 301 13.33 15.51 10.43
N VAL A 302 12.38 14.65 10.77
CA VAL A 302 11.70 14.69 12.07
C VAL A 302 12.68 14.39 13.20
N LEU A 303 13.51 13.34 13.06
CA LEU A 303 14.55 12.99 14.03
C LEU A 303 15.54 14.13 14.27
N SER A 304 16.02 14.78 13.21
CA SER A 304 17.03 15.86 13.29
C SER A 304 16.55 17.11 14.03
N LYS A 305 15.22 17.28 14.17
CA LYS A 305 14.63 18.37 14.95
C LYS A 305 14.61 18.11 16.46
N HIS A 306 14.96 16.90 16.90
CA HIS A 306 15.02 16.58 18.33
C HIS A 306 16.35 17.06 18.93
N PRO A 307 16.36 17.78 20.08
CA PRO A 307 17.57 18.35 20.67
C PRO A 307 18.70 17.35 20.96
N ALA A 308 18.37 16.12 21.24
CA ALA A 308 19.35 15.06 21.50
C ALA A 308 20.06 14.54 20.23
N VAL A 309 19.55 14.83 19.03
CA VAL A 309 20.04 14.24 17.78
C VAL A 309 20.98 15.23 17.07
N LYS A 310 22.24 14.82 16.91
CA LYS A 310 23.26 15.56 16.14
C LYS A 310 23.18 15.23 14.66
N ALA A 311 23.02 13.94 14.35
CA ALA A 311 22.86 13.44 12.99
C ALA A 311 22.08 12.11 13.04
N CYS A 312 21.39 11.78 11.97
CA CYS A 312 20.71 10.49 11.86
C CYS A 312 20.68 9.99 10.42
N LYS A 313 20.50 8.68 10.27
CA LYS A 313 20.15 8.01 9.04
C LYS A 313 19.03 7.00 9.32
N VAL A 314 18.12 6.87 8.34
CA VAL A 314 17.00 5.93 8.41
C VAL A 314 16.99 5.09 7.15
N ARG A 315 16.77 3.80 7.29
CA ARG A 315 16.57 2.88 6.17
C ARG A 315 15.51 1.83 6.46
N LEU A 316 15.04 1.21 5.40
CA LEU A 316 14.26 -0.02 5.53
C LEU A 316 15.19 -1.12 6.05
N MET A 317 14.70 -1.92 6.99
CA MET A 317 15.31 -3.18 7.38
C MET A 317 15.33 -4.14 6.21
N ARG A 318 16.37 -4.97 6.13
CA ARG A 318 16.41 -6.08 5.18
C ARG A 318 15.34 -7.13 5.54
N PRO A 319 15.00 -8.04 4.62
CA PRO A 319 14.01 -9.09 4.89
C PRO A 319 14.27 -9.86 6.17
N GLU A 320 15.52 -10.24 6.42
CA GLU A 320 15.96 -10.94 7.62
C GLU A 320 15.90 -10.11 8.92
N GLU A 321 15.85 -8.78 8.78
CA GLU A 321 15.71 -7.84 9.91
C GLU A 321 14.24 -7.49 10.23
N GLY A 322 13.25 -7.78 9.35
CA GLY A 322 11.82 -7.67 9.62
C GLY A 322 11.03 -6.58 8.91
N PHE A 323 11.43 -6.10 7.75
CA PHE A 323 10.66 -5.19 6.86
C PHE A 323 10.11 -3.91 7.52
N ARG A 324 10.78 -3.39 8.54
CA ARG A 324 10.42 -2.14 9.23
C ARG A 324 11.55 -1.12 9.05
N LEU A 325 11.32 0.12 9.46
CA LEU A 325 12.40 1.10 9.50
C LEU A 325 13.35 0.84 10.67
N LYS A 326 14.63 1.11 10.44
CA LYS A 326 15.63 1.26 11.50
C LYS A 326 16.34 2.61 11.35
N ALA A 327 16.74 3.19 12.49
CA ALA A 327 17.42 4.47 12.55
C ALA A 327 18.80 4.30 13.17
N PHE A 328 19.79 4.96 12.58
CA PHE A 328 21.08 5.20 13.21
C PHE A 328 21.11 6.65 13.72
N ILE A 329 21.52 6.86 14.97
CA ILE A 329 21.50 8.16 15.62
C ILE A 329 22.90 8.47 16.17
N VAL A 330 23.39 9.63 15.83
CA VAL A 330 24.52 10.29 16.50
C VAL A 330 23.93 11.30 17.48
N LEU A 331 24.26 11.16 18.74
CA LEU A 331 23.73 12.05 19.79
C LEU A 331 24.57 13.31 19.94
N ASN A 332 23.91 14.39 20.37
CA ASN A 332 24.59 15.61 20.81
C ASN A 332 25.28 15.40 22.17
N ASP A 333 26.24 16.22 22.49
CA ASP A 333 26.91 16.23 23.79
C ASP A 333 25.89 16.41 24.94
N GLY A 334 26.09 15.65 26.00
CA GLY A 334 25.17 15.61 27.15
C GLY A 334 24.02 14.60 27.01
N TYR A 335 23.86 13.91 25.88
CA TYR A 335 22.88 12.85 25.67
C TYR A 335 23.58 11.50 25.48
N ASN A 336 22.90 10.44 25.86
CA ASN A 336 23.34 9.06 25.69
C ASN A 336 22.15 8.14 25.34
N GLU A 337 22.39 6.87 25.13
CA GLU A 337 21.39 5.87 24.71
C GLU A 337 20.20 5.73 25.69
N SER A 338 20.38 6.08 26.98
CA SER A 338 19.27 6.05 27.96
C SER A 338 18.14 7.06 27.63
N HIS A 339 18.43 8.05 26.78
CA HIS A 339 17.44 9.03 26.30
C HIS A 339 16.57 8.53 25.15
N LEU A 340 16.71 7.26 24.71
CA LEU A 340 15.89 6.69 23.64
C LEU A 340 14.38 6.81 23.94
N GLY A 341 13.97 6.68 25.20
CA GLY A 341 12.56 6.82 25.60
C GLY A 341 11.96 8.19 25.22
N ILE A 342 12.73 9.26 25.45
CA ILE A 342 12.30 10.62 25.12
C ILE A 342 12.22 10.83 23.61
N ILE A 343 13.20 10.32 22.88
CA ILE A 343 13.23 10.36 21.40
C ILE A 343 12.01 9.61 20.85
N ARG A 344 11.72 8.40 21.34
CA ARG A 344 10.55 7.62 20.90
C ARG A 344 9.23 8.35 21.18
N THR A 345 9.08 8.96 22.37
CA THR A 345 7.90 9.74 22.71
C THR A 345 7.73 10.92 21.76
N TYR A 346 8.80 11.64 21.45
CA TYR A 346 8.76 12.73 20.49
C TYR A 346 8.34 12.27 19.09
N LEU A 347 8.90 11.16 18.61
CA LEU A 347 8.59 10.60 17.30
C LEU A 347 7.13 10.12 17.23
N SER A 348 6.61 9.47 18.28
CA SER A 348 5.23 8.95 18.30
C SER A 348 4.15 10.06 18.21
N GLN A 349 4.51 11.31 18.54
CA GLN A 349 3.63 12.46 18.38
C GLN A 349 3.62 13.05 16.95
N LYS A 350 4.60 12.67 16.12
CA LYS A 350 4.85 13.29 14.81
C LYS A 350 4.82 12.32 13.64
N LEU A 351 5.09 11.05 13.90
CA LEU A 351 5.17 9.99 12.90
C LEU A 351 4.01 9.00 13.03
N THR A 352 3.60 8.43 11.92
CA THR A 352 2.67 7.31 11.91
C THR A 352 3.33 6.03 12.42
N VAL A 353 2.55 5.01 12.73
CA VAL A 353 3.06 3.72 13.18
C VAL A 353 3.97 3.03 12.14
N HIS A 354 3.75 3.32 10.85
CA HIS A 354 4.55 2.78 9.74
C HIS A 354 5.88 3.53 9.56
N GLU A 355 5.91 4.83 9.85
CA GLU A 355 7.11 5.66 9.81
C GLU A 355 7.99 5.50 11.05
N MET A 356 7.43 4.97 12.13
CA MET A 356 8.15 4.80 13.40
C MET A 356 9.24 3.73 13.26
N PRO A 357 10.54 4.07 13.44
CA PRO A 357 11.61 3.08 13.42
C PRO A 357 11.41 2.01 14.51
N ARG A 358 11.55 0.76 14.12
CA ARG A 358 11.46 -0.38 15.04
C ARG A 358 12.73 -0.58 15.82
N SER A 359 13.88 -0.31 15.20
CA SER A 359 15.21 -0.45 15.79
C SER A 359 15.96 0.87 15.75
N PHE A 360 16.74 1.11 16.79
CA PHE A 360 17.61 2.28 16.93
C PHE A 360 19.02 1.82 17.26
N THR A 361 19.99 2.31 16.49
CA THR A 361 21.41 2.09 16.69
C THR A 361 22.07 3.43 16.99
N PHE A 362 23.00 3.45 17.91
CA PHE A 362 23.75 4.65 18.28
C PHE A 362 25.23 4.48 17.93
N GLY A 363 25.88 5.58 17.59
CA GLY A 363 27.30 5.59 17.33
C GLY A 363 27.87 7.00 17.34
N PRO A 364 29.22 7.14 17.38
CA PRO A 364 29.88 8.44 17.45
C PRO A 364 29.79 9.22 16.12
N GLN A 365 29.58 8.53 15.00
CA GLN A 365 29.46 9.11 13.66
C GLN A 365 28.54 8.25 12.80
N LEU A 366 27.97 8.86 11.73
CA LEU A 366 27.15 8.11 10.79
C LEU A 366 27.94 7.00 10.08
N PRO A 367 27.32 5.85 9.78
CA PRO A 367 27.95 4.75 9.05
C PRO A 367 28.10 5.13 7.58
N VAL A 368 29.23 5.73 7.23
CA VAL A 368 29.58 6.10 5.86
C VAL A 368 30.94 5.50 5.50
N ASN A 369 31.12 5.13 4.23
CA ASN A 369 32.41 4.70 3.72
C ASN A 369 33.33 5.90 3.41
N ASP A 370 34.58 5.64 3.01
CA ASP A 370 35.58 6.65 2.68
C ASP A 370 35.16 7.60 1.54
N LEU A 371 34.14 7.24 0.77
CA LEU A 371 33.54 8.06 -0.29
C LEU A 371 32.28 8.83 0.20
N GLY A 372 31.98 8.80 1.50
CA GLY A 372 30.81 9.46 2.07
C GLY A 372 29.46 8.78 1.76
N LYS A 373 29.45 7.59 1.12
CA LYS A 373 28.23 6.82 0.90
C LYS A 373 27.84 6.07 2.16
N ALA A 374 26.54 6.03 2.46
CA ALA A 374 26.02 5.28 3.59
C ALA A 374 26.48 3.81 3.51
N GLN A 375 27.10 3.34 4.59
CA GLN A 375 27.34 1.91 4.82
C GLN A 375 26.13 1.31 5.49
N ASP A 376 26.03 0.02 5.41
CA ASP A 376 25.01 -0.74 6.12
C ASP A 376 25.37 -0.87 7.62
N TRP A 377 24.36 -0.91 8.51
CA TRP A 377 24.54 -1.02 9.96
C TRP A 377 23.53 -1.97 10.55
#